data_c83a7af295ca5794c2d1cf233f4a36b8
#
_entry.id   c83a7af295ca5794c2d1cf233f4a36b8
#
_cell.length_a   1.000
_cell.length_b   1.000
_cell.length_c   1.000
_cell.angle_alpha   90.00
_cell.angle_beta   90.00
_cell.angle_gamma   90.00
#
_symmetry.space_group_name_H-M   'P 1'
#
loop_
_entity.id
_entity.type
_entity.pdbx_description
1 polymer ?
#
loop_
_entity_poly.entity_id
_entity_poly.type
_entity_poly.pdbx_seq_one_letter_code
_entity_poly.pdbx_strand_id
1 'polypeptide(L)'
;MSTPDSTTPSAAPKTVRILIAEDSPVNRTLALKQLEKLGYASDTVADGTEVLAAVARGPYDVILMDCSMPEMSGYEATWQIREAEQKQAQPSGAAHHTYIIAMTANSEADRKEKCLGAGMDDFINKPVQLPELEAALHRALADRASQQALDAVIDPVVIAGLRLLRMPQKADPLAELIDMFLREAPAQLDAMEKSVASTDAEAVSRARSAATALKGAADNLGARNLAALADEIVQAISTGYLSMSLPLVHKARSEFEQARDALLKIKGEGGC
;
A
#
# COMPACT_ATOMS: atom_id res chain seq x y z
N MET A 1 -54.09 3.25 8.66
CA MET A 1 -52.83 2.93 9.35
C MET A 1 -51.80 2.63 8.28
N SER A 2 -51.04 3.63 7.87
CA SER A 2 -50.04 3.55 6.84
C SER A 2 -48.69 3.38 7.53
N THR A 3 -47.97 2.29 7.20
CA THR A 3 -46.62 2.02 7.65
C THR A 3 -45.65 2.97 6.95
N PRO A 4 -44.69 3.59 7.64
CA PRO A 4 -43.67 4.39 7.00
C PRO A 4 -42.66 3.50 6.30
N ASP A 5 -42.42 3.84 5.06
CA ASP A 5 -41.39 3.32 4.17
C ASP A 5 -40.01 3.56 4.79
N SER A 6 -39.28 2.48 5.07
CA SER A 6 -37.90 2.56 5.59
C SER A 6 -36.95 2.96 4.47
N THR A 7 -36.75 4.26 4.31
CA THR A 7 -35.72 4.82 3.45
C THR A 7 -34.35 4.41 4.00
N THR A 8 -33.69 3.49 3.34
CA THR A 8 -32.29 3.14 3.55
C THR A 8 -31.45 4.41 3.41
N PRO A 9 -30.55 4.75 4.34
CA PRO A 9 -29.70 5.92 4.21
C PRO A 9 -28.81 5.77 2.99
N SER A 10 -28.93 6.72 2.04
CA SER A 10 -27.99 6.90 0.94
C SER A 10 -26.60 7.06 1.51
N ALA A 11 -25.77 6.02 1.34
CA ALA A 11 -24.35 6.13 1.69
C ALA A 11 -23.74 7.28 0.88
N ALA A 12 -22.96 8.14 1.55
CA ALA A 12 -22.20 9.19 0.89
C ALA A 12 -21.36 8.59 -0.26
N PRO A 13 -21.21 9.28 -1.40
CA PRO A 13 -20.45 8.74 -2.52
C PRO A 13 -19.05 8.38 -2.05
N LYS A 14 -18.65 7.13 -2.31
CA LYS A 14 -17.32 6.63 -1.96
C LYS A 14 -16.29 7.47 -2.72
N THR A 15 -15.32 8.02 -2.02
CA THR A 15 -14.28 8.91 -2.58
C THR A 15 -13.23 8.19 -3.43
N VAL A 16 -13.59 7.07 -4.02
CA VAL A 16 -12.74 6.26 -4.92
C VAL A 16 -12.85 6.81 -6.34
N ARG A 17 -11.73 7.13 -6.96
CA ARG A 17 -11.67 7.59 -8.35
C ARG A 17 -11.50 6.40 -9.29
N ILE A 18 -12.49 6.17 -10.13
CA ILE A 18 -12.51 5.07 -11.11
C ILE A 18 -12.49 5.63 -12.53
N LEU A 19 -11.66 5.03 -13.39
CA LEU A 19 -11.66 5.30 -14.83
C LEU A 19 -12.15 4.06 -15.58
N ILE A 20 -13.02 4.25 -16.57
CA ILE A 20 -13.42 3.22 -17.53
C ILE A 20 -12.75 3.52 -18.87
N ALA A 21 -11.92 2.63 -19.37
CA ALA A 21 -11.32 2.66 -20.69
C ALA A 21 -11.94 1.58 -21.56
N GLU A 22 -12.79 1.96 -22.49
CA GLU A 22 -13.56 1.03 -23.36
C GLU A 22 -13.91 1.75 -24.66
N ASP A 23 -13.56 1.19 -25.81
CA ASP A 23 -13.81 1.79 -27.12
C ASP A 23 -15.29 1.74 -27.56
N SER A 24 -15.99 0.66 -27.20
CA SER A 24 -17.41 0.50 -27.51
C SER A 24 -18.30 1.41 -26.66
N PRO A 25 -19.03 2.38 -27.24
CA PRO A 25 -19.93 3.24 -26.47
C PRO A 25 -21.01 2.46 -25.69
N VAL A 26 -21.45 1.32 -26.22
CA VAL A 26 -22.45 0.46 -25.57
C VAL A 26 -21.88 -0.19 -24.32
N ASN A 27 -20.70 -0.83 -24.42
CA ASN A 27 -20.05 -1.48 -23.30
C ASN A 27 -19.64 -0.44 -22.23
N ARG A 28 -19.11 0.72 -22.67
CA ARG A 28 -18.76 1.84 -21.79
C ARG A 28 -19.96 2.34 -20.99
N THR A 29 -21.11 2.51 -21.65
CA THR A 29 -22.37 2.91 -20.99
C THR A 29 -22.83 1.82 -20.00
N LEU A 30 -22.72 0.53 -20.37
CA LEU A 30 -23.08 -0.58 -19.49
C LEU A 30 -22.22 -0.58 -18.22
N ALA A 31 -20.88 -0.50 -18.36
CA ALA A 31 -19.96 -0.46 -17.23
C ALA A 31 -20.23 0.75 -16.32
N LEU A 32 -20.47 1.94 -16.93
CA LEU A 32 -20.85 3.14 -16.18
C LEU A 32 -22.11 2.92 -15.33
N LYS A 33 -23.17 2.36 -15.92
CA LYS A 33 -24.42 2.08 -15.20
C LYS A 33 -24.27 1.03 -14.11
N GLN A 34 -23.38 0.06 -14.30
CA GLN A 34 -23.07 -0.94 -13.28
C GLN A 34 -22.34 -0.30 -12.10
N LEU A 35 -21.34 0.57 -12.35
CA LEU A 35 -20.64 1.31 -11.30
C LEU A 35 -21.57 2.24 -10.53
N GLU A 36 -22.43 3.00 -11.24
CA GLU A 36 -23.46 3.84 -10.62
C GLU A 36 -24.37 3.03 -9.67
N LYS A 37 -24.79 1.83 -10.09
CA LYS A 37 -25.60 0.93 -9.27
C LYS A 37 -24.88 0.45 -8.01
N LEU A 38 -23.56 0.28 -8.09
CA LEU A 38 -22.71 -0.07 -6.95
C LEU A 38 -22.35 1.16 -6.07
N GLY A 39 -22.79 2.37 -6.45
CA GLY A 39 -22.57 3.61 -5.70
C GLY A 39 -21.23 4.29 -5.99
N TYR A 40 -20.60 3.98 -7.13
CA TYR A 40 -19.34 4.60 -7.56
C TYR A 40 -19.57 5.60 -8.70
N ALA A 41 -18.88 6.75 -8.61
CA ALA A 41 -18.71 7.65 -9.74
C ALA A 41 -17.47 7.22 -10.54
N SER A 42 -17.49 7.44 -11.86
CA SER A 42 -16.35 7.12 -12.72
C SER A 42 -16.24 8.10 -13.89
N ASP A 43 -14.99 8.34 -14.32
CA ASP A 43 -14.68 8.99 -15.59
C ASP A 43 -14.63 7.92 -16.70
N THR A 44 -14.77 8.34 -17.97
CA THR A 44 -14.74 7.42 -19.11
C THR A 44 -13.85 7.94 -20.23
N VAL A 45 -13.12 7.04 -20.90
CA VAL A 45 -12.28 7.30 -22.07
C VAL A 45 -12.47 6.20 -23.11
N ALA A 46 -12.06 6.44 -24.34
CA ALA A 46 -12.33 5.56 -25.48
C ALA A 46 -11.10 4.78 -25.98
N ASP A 47 -9.89 5.18 -25.61
CA ASP A 47 -8.65 4.53 -26.04
C ASP A 47 -7.52 4.68 -25.01
N GLY A 48 -6.39 3.98 -25.25
CA GLY A 48 -5.25 3.98 -24.36
C GLY A 48 -4.52 5.33 -24.28
N THR A 49 -4.57 6.15 -25.32
CA THR A 49 -3.94 7.48 -25.32
C THR A 49 -4.71 8.44 -24.41
N GLU A 50 -6.03 8.37 -24.43
CA GLU A 50 -6.90 9.11 -23.51
C GLU A 50 -6.71 8.64 -22.06
N VAL A 51 -6.46 7.33 -21.82
CA VAL A 51 -6.10 6.82 -20.49
C VAL A 51 -4.87 7.53 -19.96
N LEU A 52 -3.78 7.56 -20.73
CA LEU A 52 -2.54 8.21 -20.31
C LEU A 52 -2.74 9.70 -20.03
N ALA A 53 -3.50 10.38 -20.88
CA ALA A 53 -3.86 11.78 -20.68
C ALA A 53 -4.73 11.99 -19.43
N ALA A 54 -5.60 11.05 -19.08
CA ALA A 54 -6.42 11.10 -17.88
C ALA A 54 -5.58 10.90 -16.62
N VAL A 55 -4.71 9.90 -16.60
CA VAL A 55 -3.79 9.60 -15.46
C VAL A 55 -2.80 10.76 -15.25
N ALA A 56 -2.33 11.41 -16.31
CA ALA A 56 -1.45 12.58 -16.20
C ALA A 56 -2.12 13.80 -15.53
N ARG A 57 -3.46 13.92 -15.60
CA ARG A 57 -4.22 14.98 -14.91
C ARG A 57 -4.42 14.74 -13.41
N GLY A 58 -4.30 13.50 -12.97
CA GLY A 58 -4.41 13.13 -11.57
C GLY A 58 -4.63 11.62 -11.39
N PRO A 59 -4.25 11.07 -10.22
CA PRO A 59 -4.27 9.62 -9.98
C PRO A 59 -5.70 9.07 -9.97
N TYR A 60 -5.86 7.85 -10.48
CA TYR A 60 -7.05 7.01 -10.31
C TYR A 60 -6.74 5.85 -9.38
N ASP A 61 -7.71 5.47 -8.57
CA ASP A 61 -7.57 4.34 -7.65
C ASP A 61 -7.75 3.01 -8.38
N VAL A 62 -8.69 2.97 -9.33
CA VAL A 62 -9.00 1.80 -10.15
C VAL A 62 -9.19 2.21 -11.60
N ILE A 63 -8.65 1.43 -12.53
CA ILE A 63 -8.95 1.54 -13.96
C ILE A 63 -9.58 0.22 -14.43
N LEU A 64 -10.80 0.29 -14.99
CA LEU A 64 -11.37 -0.80 -15.78
C LEU A 64 -10.84 -0.65 -17.20
N MET A 65 -9.95 -1.53 -17.62
CA MET A 65 -9.17 -1.40 -18.86
C MET A 65 -9.58 -2.46 -19.88
N ASP A 66 -10.18 -2.03 -20.98
CA ASP A 66 -10.32 -2.93 -22.14
C ASP A 66 -8.94 -3.28 -22.70
N CYS A 67 -8.68 -4.58 -22.87
CA CYS A 67 -7.43 -5.05 -23.45
C CYS A 67 -7.27 -4.68 -24.91
N SER A 68 -8.39 -4.54 -25.66
CA SER A 68 -8.41 -4.37 -27.12
C SER A 68 -9.08 -3.07 -27.50
N MET A 69 -8.32 -1.98 -27.58
CA MET A 69 -8.77 -0.67 -28.00
C MET A 69 -7.99 -0.21 -29.24
N PRO A 70 -8.57 0.68 -30.08
CA PRO A 70 -7.86 1.29 -31.21
C PRO A 70 -6.73 2.22 -30.73
N GLU A 71 -5.87 2.65 -31.62
CA GLU A 71 -4.72 3.56 -31.41
C GLU A 71 -3.70 3.01 -30.44
N MET A 72 -4.09 2.67 -29.19
CA MET A 72 -3.26 2.10 -28.17
C MET A 72 -4.03 1.04 -27.39
N SER A 73 -3.50 -0.17 -27.34
CA SER A 73 -4.10 -1.28 -26.58
C SER A 73 -4.03 -1.03 -25.07
N GLY A 74 -4.95 -1.68 -24.29
CA GLY A 74 -4.91 -1.61 -22.84
C GLY A 74 -3.63 -2.17 -22.23
N TYR A 75 -2.98 -3.13 -22.92
CA TYR A 75 -1.69 -3.66 -22.49
C TYR A 75 -0.57 -2.61 -22.59
N GLU A 76 -0.50 -1.89 -23.71
CA GLU A 76 0.47 -0.82 -23.91
C GLU A 76 0.25 0.35 -22.96
N ALA A 77 -1.02 0.77 -22.78
CA ALA A 77 -1.37 1.80 -21.82
C ALA A 77 -0.96 1.40 -20.38
N THR A 78 -1.23 0.14 -19.99
CA THR A 78 -0.82 -0.39 -18.69
C THR A 78 0.69 -0.34 -18.51
N TRP A 79 1.45 -0.81 -19.49
CA TRP A 79 2.91 -0.79 -19.42
C TRP A 79 3.45 0.64 -19.23
N GLN A 80 2.92 1.63 -19.94
CA GLN A 80 3.32 3.03 -19.79
C GLN A 80 2.92 3.61 -18.42
N ILE A 81 1.76 3.24 -17.88
CA ILE A 81 1.38 3.62 -16.51
C ILE A 81 2.39 3.07 -15.52
N ARG A 82 2.74 1.78 -15.58
CA ARG A 82 3.73 1.16 -14.69
C ARG A 82 5.11 1.79 -14.80
N GLU A 83 5.55 2.12 -16.02
CA GLU A 83 6.80 2.85 -16.23
C GLU A 83 6.77 4.26 -15.59
N ALA A 84 5.64 4.97 -15.70
CA ALA A 84 5.47 6.27 -15.09
C ALA A 84 5.44 6.19 -13.55
N GLU A 85 4.73 5.22 -12.99
CA GLU A 85 4.70 4.95 -11.54
C GLU A 85 6.11 4.66 -11.00
N GLN A 86 6.90 3.83 -11.70
CA GLN A 86 8.29 3.55 -11.31
C GLN A 86 9.18 4.80 -11.36
N LYS A 87 9.01 5.67 -12.36
CA LYS A 87 9.76 6.93 -12.46
C LYS A 87 9.39 7.93 -11.37
N GLN A 88 8.12 7.99 -10.98
CA GLN A 88 7.63 8.87 -9.91
C GLN A 88 8.03 8.39 -8.50
N ALA A 89 8.31 7.09 -8.33
CA ALA A 89 8.79 6.52 -7.08
C ALA A 89 10.20 6.99 -6.65
N GLN A 90 10.91 7.82 -7.45
CA GLN A 90 12.23 8.39 -7.15
C GLN A 90 12.14 9.87 -6.77
N PRO A 91 12.85 10.36 -5.80
CA PRO A 91 13.11 10.02 -4.38
C PRO A 91 12.22 10.79 -3.39
N SER A 92 11.04 11.22 -3.72
CA SER A 92 10.26 12.18 -2.89
C SER A 92 8.81 11.82 -2.60
N GLY A 93 8.31 10.65 -2.98
CA GLY A 93 6.91 10.34 -2.74
C GLY A 93 6.58 8.85 -2.79
N ALA A 94 5.60 8.44 -1.99
CA ALA A 94 4.92 7.16 -2.17
C ALA A 94 4.37 7.11 -3.60
N ALA A 95 4.86 6.18 -4.42
CA ALA A 95 4.31 5.97 -5.76
C ALA A 95 2.84 5.54 -5.61
N HIS A 96 1.94 6.30 -6.21
CA HIS A 96 0.54 5.88 -6.28
C HIS A 96 0.46 4.66 -7.21
N HIS A 97 0.07 3.50 -6.67
CA HIS A 97 -0.21 2.33 -7.48
C HIS A 97 -1.68 2.36 -7.91
N THR A 98 -1.92 2.49 -9.20
CA THR A 98 -3.26 2.41 -9.80
C THR A 98 -3.65 0.96 -9.99
N TYR A 99 -4.73 0.49 -9.36
CA TYR A 99 -5.20 -0.89 -9.54
C TYR A 99 -5.89 -1.04 -10.89
N ILE A 100 -5.32 -1.85 -11.80
CA ILE A 100 -5.81 -2.01 -13.17
C ILE A 100 -6.50 -3.37 -13.32
N ILE A 101 -7.82 -3.33 -13.57
CA ILE A 101 -8.66 -4.50 -13.84
C ILE A 101 -8.84 -4.63 -15.35
N ALA A 102 -8.28 -5.67 -15.93
CA ALA A 102 -8.47 -5.99 -17.36
C ALA A 102 -9.92 -6.37 -17.65
N MET A 103 -10.50 -5.82 -18.72
CA MET A 103 -11.76 -6.32 -19.31
C MET A 103 -11.42 -7.06 -20.61
N THR A 104 -11.67 -8.37 -20.68
CA THR A 104 -11.18 -9.20 -21.78
C THR A 104 -12.20 -10.23 -22.28
N ALA A 105 -12.18 -10.50 -23.59
CA ALA A 105 -13.04 -11.50 -24.26
C ALA A 105 -12.39 -12.89 -24.39
N ASN A 106 -11.10 -13.05 -24.06
CA ASN A 106 -10.33 -14.27 -24.33
C ASN A 106 -10.47 -15.37 -23.25
N SER A 107 -10.01 -16.59 -23.55
CA SER A 107 -10.08 -17.77 -22.66
C SER A 107 -9.13 -17.64 -21.42
N GLU A 108 -9.44 -18.38 -20.36
CA GLU A 108 -8.87 -18.19 -19.00
C GLU A 108 -7.35 -18.38 -18.88
N ALA A 109 -6.75 -19.27 -19.66
CA ALA A 109 -5.32 -19.59 -19.58
C ALA A 109 -4.42 -18.52 -20.23
N ASP A 110 -4.79 -18.02 -21.42
CA ASP A 110 -4.01 -17.00 -22.16
C ASP A 110 -4.12 -15.60 -21.55
N ARG A 111 -5.15 -15.35 -20.76
CA ARG A 111 -5.45 -14.06 -20.13
C ARG A 111 -4.54 -13.73 -18.98
N LYS A 112 -4.42 -14.68 -18.05
CA LYS A 112 -3.70 -14.48 -16.80
C LYS A 112 -2.24 -14.12 -17.09
N GLU A 113 -1.62 -14.83 -18.02
CA GLU A 113 -0.21 -14.60 -18.37
C GLU A 113 0.00 -13.24 -19.08
N LYS A 114 -0.88 -12.89 -20.04
CA LYS A 114 -0.77 -11.62 -20.78
C LYS A 114 -1.11 -10.40 -19.93
N CYS A 115 -2.21 -10.45 -19.16
CA CYS A 115 -2.63 -9.33 -18.31
C CYS A 115 -1.62 -9.06 -17.19
N LEU A 116 -1.21 -10.12 -16.47
CA LEU A 116 -0.20 -10.00 -15.41
C LEU A 116 1.17 -9.61 -15.98
N GLY A 117 1.56 -10.19 -17.13
CA GLY A 117 2.81 -9.84 -17.82
C GLY A 117 2.85 -8.38 -18.30
N ALA A 118 1.72 -7.76 -18.58
CA ALA A 118 1.61 -6.33 -18.89
C ALA A 118 1.59 -5.44 -17.62
N GLY A 119 1.46 -6.03 -16.43
CA GLY A 119 1.39 -5.31 -15.16
C GLY A 119 -0.03 -4.97 -14.69
N MET A 120 -1.07 -5.62 -15.24
CA MET A 120 -2.44 -5.51 -14.72
C MET A 120 -2.60 -6.35 -13.45
N ASP A 121 -3.46 -5.90 -12.52
CA ASP A 121 -3.59 -6.49 -11.18
C ASP A 121 -4.69 -7.57 -11.12
N ASP A 122 -5.74 -7.43 -11.93
CA ASP A 122 -6.90 -8.34 -11.95
C ASP A 122 -7.54 -8.39 -13.34
N PHE A 123 -8.50 -9.27 -13.53
CA PHE A 123 -9.25 -9.35 -14.79
C PHE A 123 -10.71 -9.76 -14.57
N ILE A 124 -11.58 -9.32 -15.47
CA ILE A 124 -12.99 -9.69 -15.57
C ILE A 124 -13.34 -10.03 -17.03
N ASN A 125 -14.37 -10.86 -17.19
CA ASN A 125 -14.83 -11.32 -18.50
C ASN A 125 -15.73 -10.29 -19.18
N LYS A 126 -15.62 -10.16 -20.49
CA LYS A 126 -16.62 -9.51 -21.34
C LYS A 126 -17.64 -10.56 -21.83
N PRO A 127 -18.94 -10.27 -21.79
CA PRO A 127 -19.58 -9.04 -21.31
C PRO A 127 -19.50 -8.92 -19.78
N VAL A 128 -19.14 -7.74 -19.27
CA VAL A 128 -18.98 -7.48 -17.84
C VAL A 128 -20.27 -7.77 -17.09
N GLN A 129 -20.21 -8.66 -16.12
CA GLN A 129 -21.33 -9.02 -15.25
C GLN A 129 -21.23 -8.27 -13.92
N LEU A 130 -22.37 -7.74 -13.44
CA LEU A 130 -22.39 -6.94 -12.22
C LEU A 130 -21.77 -7.64 -10.99
N PRO A 131 -22.05 -8.93 -10.71
CA PRO A 131 -21.41 -9.61 -9.56
C PRO A 131 -19.90 -9.79 -9.72
N GLU A 132 -19.40 -9.98 -10.94
CA GLU A 132 -17.98 -10.12 -11.24
C GLU A 132 -17.26 -8.78 -11.06
N LEU A 133 -17.86 -7.68 -11.54
CA LEU A 133 -17.38 -6.33 -11.35
C LEU A 133 -17.34 -5.95 -9.86
N GLU A 134 -18.39 -6.24 -9.11
CA GLU A 134 -18.47 -6.00 -7.67
C GLU A 134 -17.36 -6.74 -6.92
N ALA A 135 -17.16 -8.02 -7.21
CA ALA A 135 -16.10 -8.82 -6.60
C ALA A 135 -14.68 -8.28 -6.92
N ALA A 136 -14.44 -7.87 -8.17
CA ALA A 136 -13.16 -7.30 -8.59
C ALA A 136 -12.89 -5.94 -7.90
N LEU A 137 -13.90 -5.08 -7.79
CA LEU A 137 -13.79 -3.83 -7.06
C LEU A 137 -13.52 -4.05 -5.57
N HIS A 138 -14.16 -5.05 -4.95
CA HIS A 138 -13.87 -5.38 -3.56
C HIS A 138 -12.42 -5.82 -3.37
N ARG A 139 -11.85 -6.62 -4.29
CA ARG A 139 -10.42 -6.98 -4.24
C ARG A 139 -9.52 -5.77 -4.38
N ALA A 140 -9.77 -4.90 -5.37
CA ALA A 140 -9.01 -3.67 -5.60
C ALA A 140 -9.01 -2.75 -4.37
N LEU A 141 -10.17 -2.56 -3.74
CA LEU A 141 -10.31 -1.70 -2.57
C LEU A 141 -9.69 -2.30 -1.31
N ALA A 142 -9.74 -3.63 -1.15
CA ALA A 142 -9.06 -4.32 -0.06
C ALA A 142 -7.54 -4.25 -0.20
N ASP A 143 -7.01 -4.41 -1.41
CA ASP A 143 -5.59 -4.24 -1.72
C ASP A 143 -5.12 -2.83 -1.40
N ARG A 144 -5.84 -1.82 -1.88
CA ARG A 144 -5.57 -0.41 -1.59
C ARG A 144 -5.58 -0.09 -0.09
N ALA A 145 -6.59 -0.56 0.65
CA ALA A 145 -6.66 -0.37 2.09
C ALA A 145 -5.47 -1.02 2.80
N SER A 146 -5.04 -2.20 2.34
CA SER A 146 -3.86 -2.88 2.83
C SER A 146 -2.58 -2.10 2.56
N GLN A 147 -2.44 -1.52 1.35
CA GLN A 147 -1.29 -0.70 1.00
C GLN A 147 -1.25 0.59 1.82
N GLN A 148 -2.37 1.29 1.96
CA GLN A 148 -2.47 2.48 2.81
C GLN A 148 -2.12 2.19 4.28
N ALA A 149 -2.55 1.04 4.80
CA ALA A 149 -2.19 0.61 6.14
C ALA A 149 -0.68 0.34 6.27
N LEU A 150 -0.04 -0.26 5.26
CA LEU A 150 1.42 -0.43 5.21
C LEU A 150 2.15 0.91 5.19
N ASP A 151 1.74 1.82 4.31
CA ASP A 151 2.35 3.15 4.15
C ASP A 151 2.20 4.03 5.41
N ALA A 152 1.15 3.80 6.20
CA ALA A 152 0.95 4.46 7.48
C ALA A 152 1.96 4.00 8.56
N VAL A 153 2.46 2.76 8.45
CA VAL A 153 3.37 2.15 9.43
C VAL A 153 4.82 2.26 8.95
N ILE A 154 5.07 1.99 7.66
CA ILE A 154 6.40 1.98 7.05
C ILE A 154 6.45 3.03 5.94
N ASP A 155 7.51 3.84 5.93
CA ASP A 155 7.75 4.82 4.88
C ASP A 155 8.08 4.13 3.54
N PRO A 156 7.21 4.21 2.53
CA PRO A 156 7.44 3.57 1.24
C PRO A 156 8.67 4.13 0.51
N VAL A 157 9.03 5.40 0.76
CA VAL A 157 10.23 6.03 0.17
C VAL A 157 11.51 5.36 0.66
N VAL A 158 11.59 5.06 1.94
CA VAL A 158 12.73 4.35 2.53
C VAL A 158 12.84 2.95 1.92
N ILE A 159 11.74 2.22 1.84
CA ILE A 159 11.70 0.88 1.23
C ILE A 159 12.10 0.92 -0.24
N ALA A 160 11.59 1.88 -1.01
CA ALA A 160 11.96 2.06 -2.42
C ALA A 160 13.46 2.33 -2.56
N GLY A 161 14.03 3.20 -1.73
CA GLY A 161 15.47 3.48 -1.69
C GLY A 161 16.31 2.24 -1.40
N LEU A 162 15.89 1.40 -0.46
CA LEU A 162 16.58 0.16 -0.12
C LEU A 162 16.49 -0.88 -1.25
N ARG A 163 15.35 -0.97 -1.95
CA ARG A 163 15.20 -1.84 -3.13
C ARG A 163 16.15 -1.49 -4.27
N LEU A 164 16.54 -0.22 -4.44
CA LEU A 164 17.54 0.20 -5.43
C LEU A 164 18.95 -0.34 -5.14
N LEU A 165 19.23 -0.76 -3.92
CA LEU A 165 20.52 -1.36 -3.54
C LEU A 165 20.64 -2.83 -3.97
N ARG A 166 19.59 -3.44 -4.52
CA ARG A 166 19.56 -4.83 -4.97
C ARG A 166 20.53 -5.02 -6.14
N MET A 167 21.43 -5.97 -5.98
CA MET A 167 22.38 -6.36 -7.04
C MET A 167 22.02 -7.73 -7.59
N PRO A 168 22.13 -7.95 -8.93
CA PRO A 168 21.95 -9.28 -9.50
C PRO A 168 22.87 -10.30 -8.83
N GLN A 169 22.35 -11.48 -8.54
CA GLN A 169 23.08 -12.62 -7.94
C GLN A 169 23.62 -12.41 -6.50
N LYS A 170 23.21 -11.35 -5.80
CA LYS A 170 23.49 -11.17 -4.37
C LYS A 170 22.21 -11.29 -3.54
N ALA A 171 22.39 -11.59 -2.25
CA ALA A 171 21.27 -11.56 -1.30
C ALA A 171 20.59 -10.19 -1.32
N ASP A 172 19.27 -10.16 -1.11
CA ASP A 172 18.49 -8.93 -1.09
C ASP A 172 18.82 -8.11 0.17
N PRO A 173 19.46 -6.93 0.03
CA PRO A 173 19.84 -6.12 1.19
C PRO A 173 18.65 -5.72 2.07
N LEU A 174 17.48 -5.49 1.46
CA LEU A 174 16.26 -5.16 2.20
C LEU A 174 15.83 -6.34 3.09
N ALA A 175 15.84 -7.56 2.54
CA ALA A 175 15.48 -8.76 3.30
C ALA A 175 16.46 -9.00 4.48
N GLU A 176 17.76 -8.79 4.27
CA GLU A 176 18.77 -8.90 5.32
C GLU A 176 18.57 -7.86 6.44
N LEU A 177 18.29 -6.60 6.07
CA LEU A 177 18.01 -5.53 7.04
C LEU A 177 16.74 -5.80 7.85
N ILE A 178 15.69 -6.30 7.19
CA ILE A 178 14.45 -6.70 7.87
C ILE A 178 14.76 -7.83 8.89
N ASP A 179 15.48 -8.87 8.49
CA ASP A 179 15.82 -9.98 9.38
C ASP A 179 16.66 -9.54 10.58
N MET A 180 17.59 -8.63 10.37
CA MET A 180 18.41 -8.04 11.44
C MET A 180 17.52 -7.27 12.42
N PHE A 181 16.67 -6.40 11.91
CA PHE A 181 15.75 -5.60 12.72
C PHE A 181 14.80 -6.48 13.55
N LEU A 182 14.18 -7.49 12.92
CA LEU A 182 13.25 -8.40 13.60
C LEU A 182 13.94 -9.24 14.70
N ARG A 183 15.22 -9.51 14.57
CA ARG A 183 16.01 -10.21 15.58
C ARG A 183 16.45 -9.30 16.73
N GLU A 184 16.82 -8.05 16.44
CA GLU A 184 17.46 -7.15 17.40
C GLU A 184 16.45 -6.27 18.16
N ALA A 185 15.40 -5.77 17.51
CA ALA A 185 14.45 -4.85 18.13
C ALA A 185 13.75 -5.41 19.38
N PRO A 186 13.34 -6.70 19.45
CA PRO A 186 12.77 -7.27 20.67
C PRO A 186 13.73 -7.22 21.86
N ALA A 187 15.01 -7.49 21.64
CA ALA A 187 16.03 -7.43 22.69
C ALA A 187 16.24 -6.00 23.20
N GLN A 188 16.15 -4.99 22.33
CA GLN A 188 16.22 -3.58 22.71
C GLN A 188 15.00 -3.18 23.56
N LEU A 189 13.81 -3.59 23.17
CA LEU A 189 12.57 -3.35 23.91
C LEU A 189 12.62 -4.01 25.31
N ASP A 190 13.07 -5.25 25.39
CA ASP A 190 13.24 -5.98 26.67
C ASP A 190 14.28 -5.30 27.55
N ALA A 191 15.40 -4.83 26.98
CA ALA A 191 16.43 -4.12 27.74
C ALA A 191 15.89 -2.79 28.29
N MET A 192 15.10 -2.04 27.53
CA MET A 192 14.44 -0.84 28.01
C MET A 192 13.46 -1.14 29.14
N GLU A 193 12.57 -2.09 28.96
CA GLU A 193 11.53 -2.45 29.93
C GLU A 193 12.14 -2.85 31.29
N LYS A 194 13.19 -3.67 31.27
CA LYS A 194 13.93 -4.07 32.49
C LYS A 194 14.67 -2.92 33.15
N SER A 195 15.17 -1.98 32.37
CA SER A 195 16.06 -0.92 32.84
C SER A 195 15.31 0.32 33.35
N VAL A 196 14.17 0.69 32.73
CA VAL A 196 13.38 1.87 33.16
C VAL A 196 12.70 1.69 34.52
N ALA A 197 12.58 0.46 35.02
CA ALA A 197 12.12 0.17 36.37
C ALA A 197 13.17 0.40 37.46
N SER A 198 14.43 0.65 37.08
CA SER A 198 15.56 0.87 38.00
C SER A 198 16.00 2.31 37.99
N THR A 199 16.38 2.84 39.17
CA THR A 199 17.00 4.16 39.32
C THR A 199 18.52 4.11 39.28
N ASP A 200 19.10 2.92 39.05
CA ASP A 200 20.55 2.75 38.93
C ASP A 200 21.06 3.43 37.62
N ALA A 201 22.15 4.22 37.74
CA ALA A 201 22.70 4.96 36.63
C ALA A 201 23.15 4.09 35.46
N GLU A 202 23.59 2.86 35.72
CA GLU A 202 23.97 1.92 34.68
C GLU A 202 22.76 1.37 33.95
N ALA A 203 21.66 1.08 34.66
CA ALA A 203 20.39 0.69 34.04
C ALA A 203 19.81 1.82 33.16
N VAL A 204 19.82 3.04 33.66
CA VAL A 204 19.40 4.23 32.88
C VAL A 204 20.22 4.38 31.59
N SER A 205 21.54 4.21 31.68
CA SER A 205 22.43 4.25 30.53
C SER A 205 22.14 3.13 29.52
N ARG A 206 21.86 1.91 29.97
CA ARG A 206 21.45 0.77 29.14
C ARG A 206 20.11 1.05 28.43
N ALA A 207 19.11 1.58 29.15
CA ALA A 207 17.82 1.93 28.56
C ALA A 207 17.98 2.98 27.45
N ARG A 208 18.77 4.03 27.69
CA ARG A 208 19.04 5.06 26.70
C ARG A 208 19.75 4.53 25.47
N SER A 209 20.75 3.67 25.64
CA SER A 209 21.48 3.04 24.55
C SER A 209 20.56 2.15 23.71
N ALA A 210 19.70 1.36 24.36
CA ALA A 210 18.73 0.50 23.70
C ALA A 210 17.70 1.32 22.89
N ALA A 211 17.18 2.40 23.47
CA ALA A 211 16.24 3.29 22.77
C ALA A 211 16.89 3.98 21.56
N THR A 212 18.13 4.42 21.69
CA THR A 212 18.89 5.03 20.57
C THR A 212 19.14 4.02 19.45
N ALA A 213 19.49 2.79 19.79
CA ALA A 213 19.68 1.71 18.81
C ALA A 213 18.38 1.36 18.10
N LEU A 214 17.27 1.24 18.84
CA LEU A 214 15.95 0.98 18.27
C LEU A 214 15.52 2.10 17.33
N LYS A 215 15.71 3.38 17.71
CA LYS A 215 15.43 4.52 16.85
C LYS A 215 16.16 4.41 15.51
N GLY A 216 17.50 4.23 15.55
CA GLY A 216 18.29 4.13 14.33
C GLY A 216 17.88 2.96 13.43
N ALA A 217 17.58 1.81 14.02
CA ALA A 217 17.11 0.63 13.26
C ALA A 217 15.71 0.88 12.63
N ALA A 218 14.80 1.53 13.36
CA ALA A 218 13.47 1.88 12.89
C ALA A 218 13.52 2.94 11.77
N ASP A 219 14.36 3.98 11.91
CA ASP A 219 14.57 5.01 10.88
C ASP A 219 15.10 4.38 9.59
N ASN A 220 16.06 3.47 9.67
CA ASN A 220 16.66 2.79 8.50
C ASN A 220 15.66 1.94 7.70
N LEU A 221 14.56 1.50 8.31
CA LEU A 221 13.50 0.73 7.65
C LEU A 221 12.22 1.54 7.47
N GLY A 222 12.22 2.83 7.81
CA GLY A 222 11.08 3.71 7.64
C GLY A 222 9.93 3.46 8.62
N ALA A 223 10.16 2.79 9.74
CA ALA A 223 9.16 2.57 10.80
C ALA A 223 8.98 3.85 11.64
N ARG A 224 8.32 4.87 11.05
CA ARG A 224 8.26 6.24 11.56
C ARG A 224 7.73 6.35 12.98
N ASN A 225 6.60 5.70 13.27
CA ASN A 225 5.96 5.77 14.58
C ASN A 225 6.86 5.17 15.66
N LEU A 226 7.48 4.03 15.36
CA LEU A 226 8.40 3.37 16.27
C LEU A 226 9.66 4.21 16.53
N ALA A 227 10.20 4.82 15.49
CA ALA A 227 11.36 5.71 15.60
C ALA A 227 11.05 6.95 16.44
N ALA A 228 9.88 7.57 16.25
CA ALA A 228 9.42 8.71 17.05
C ALA A 228 9.26 8.33 18.53
N LEU A 229 8.64 7.19 18.83
CA LEU A 229 8.51 6.72 20.20
C LEU A 229 9.86 6.39 20.85
N ALA A 230 10.76 5.79 20.10
CA ALA A 230 12.12 5.52 20.60
C ALA A 230 12.85 6.85 20.94
N ASP A 231 12.65 7.91 20.13
CA ASP A 231 13.18 9.24 20.43
C ASP A 231 12.54 9.86 21.68
N GLU A 232 11.21 9.76 21.84
CA GLU A 232 10.49 10.20 23.04
C GLU A 232 11.04 9.50 24.30
N ILE A 233 11.33 8.19 24.22
CA ILE A 233 11.93 7.42 25.31
C ILE A 233 13.33 7.95 25.64
N VAL A 234 14.17 8.24 24.62
CA VAL A 234 15.50 8.83 24.82
C VAL A 234 15.38 10.18 25.54
N GLN A 235 14.45 11.03 25.15
CA GLN A 235 14.21 12.34 25.76
C GLN A 235 13.73 12.20 27.22
N ALA A 236 12.76 11.33 27.49
CA ALA A 236 12.23 11.08 28.82
C ALA A 236 13.33 10.60 29.77
N ILE A 237 14.18 9.66 29.33
CA ILE A 237 15.32 9.18 30.10
C ILE A 237 16.32 10.31 30.34
N SER A 238 16.63 11.12 29.33
CA SER A 238 17.64 12.20 29.43
C SER A 238 17.21 13.33 30.35
N THR A 239 15.90 13.59 30.46
CA THR A 239 15.32 14.61 31.36
C THR A 239 15.00 14.10 32.77
N GLY A 240 15.27 12.82 33.05
CA GLY A 240 15.04 12.22 34.37
C GLY A 240 13.59 11.78 34.65
N TYR A 241 12.69 11.86 33.66
CA TYR A 241 11.29 11.43 33.77
C TYR A 241 11.13 9.92 33.54
N LEU A 242 11.87 9.09 34.29
CA LEU A 242 11.86 7.62 34.13
C LEU A 242 10.46 7.00 34.29
N SER A 243 9.61 7.56 35.17
CA SER A 243 8.24 7.08 35.39
C SER A 243 7.34 7.18 34.12
N MET A 244 7.65 8.10 33.20
CA MET A 244 6.95 8.24 31.93
C MET A 244 7.48 7.30 30.83
N SER A 245 8.66 6.71 31.03
CA SER A 245 9.30 5.88 30.00
C SER A 245 8.65 4.51 29.85
N LEU A 246 8.12 3.90 30.92
CA LEU A 246 7.51 2.57 30.84
C LEU A 246 6.25 2.53 29.94
N PRO A 247 5.28 3.45 30.06
CA PRO A 247 4.15 3.52 29.13
C PRO A 247 4.60 3.72 27.67
N LEU A 248 5.67 4.52 27.44
CA LEU A 248 6.22 4.73 26.11
C LEU A 248 6.87 3.45 25.54
N VAL A 249 7.56 2.67 26.39
CA VAL A 249 8.14 1.37 25.99
C VAL A 249 7.03 0.37 25.60
N HIS A 250 5.93 0.32 26.37
CA HIS A 250 4.79 -0.53 26.01
C HIS A 250 4.15 -0.11 24.68
N LYS A 251 4.01 1.21 24.45
CA LYS A 251 3.52 1.73 23.17
C LYS A 251 4.49 1.39 22.03
N ALA A 252 5.80 1.55 22.25
CA ALA A 252 6.81 1.19 21.27
C ALA A 252 6.79 -0.30 20.92
N ARG A 253 6.47 -1.18 21.89
CA ARG A 253 6.28 -2.61 21.63
C ARG A 253 5.08 -2.87 20.71
N SER A 254 3.95 -2.17 20.92
CA SER A 254 2.79 -2.27 20.03
C SER A 254 3.10 -1.78 18.60
N GLU A 255 3.81 -0.65 18.47
CA GLU A 255 4.22 -0.15 17.15
C GLU A 255 5.26 -1.06 16.48
N PHE A 256 6.14 -1.72 17.27
CA PHE A 256 7.05 -2.74 16.73
C PHE A 256 6.29 -3.93 16.13
N GLU A 257 5.24 -4.43 16.79
CA GLU A 257 4.42 -5.53 16.25
C GLU A 257 3.78 -5.15 14.92
N GLN A 258 3.24 -3.93 14.81
CA GLN A 258 2.70 -3.41 13.55
C GLN A 258 3.78 -3.30 12.47
N ALA A 259 4.94 -2.73 12.82
CA ALA A 259 6.08 -2.61 11.91
C ALA A 259 6.60 -3.99 11.46
N ARG A 260 6.67 -4.97 12.36
CA ARG A 260 7.04 -6.36 12.06
C ARG A 260 6.13 -6.96 11.01
N ASP A 261 4.82 -6.88 11.24
CA ASP A 261 3.83 -7.48 10.34
C ASP A 261 3.87 -6.81 8.94
N ALA A 262 4.03 -5.49 8.91
CA ALA A 262 4.21 -4.73 7.68
C ALA A 262 5.51 -5.12 6.94
N LEU A 263 6.64 -5.19 7.63
CA LEU A 263 7.94 -5.56 7.04
C LEU A 263 7.99 -7.00 6.54
N LEU A 264 7.33 -7.93 7.25
CA LEU A 264 7.21 -9.32 6.79
C LEU A 264 6.40 -9.42 5.49
N LYS A 265 5.33 -8.63 5.35
CA LYS A 265 4.57 -8.55 4.10
C LYS A 265 5.43 -7.99 2.96
N ILE A 266 6.11 -6.86 3.18
CA ILE A 266 7.04 -6.23 2.22
C ILE A 266 8.14 -7.21 1.76
N LYS A 267 8.68 -8.00 2.69
CA LYS A 267 9.70 -9.03 2.40
C LYS A 267 9.14 -10.15 1.53
N GLY A 268 7.90 -10.60 1.79
CA GLY A 268 7.23 -11.65 1.01
C GLY A 268 6.95 -11.22 -0.44
N GLU A 269 6.63 -9.96 -0.67
CA GLU A 269 6.38 -9.40 -2.01
C GLU A 269 7.65 -9.26 -2.87
N GLY A 270 8.83 -9.21 -2.25
CA GLY A 270 10.13 -9.10 -2.94
C GLY A 270 10.72 -10.41 -3.46
N GLY A 271 10.08 -11.54 -3.20
CA GLY A 271 10.57 -12.89 -3.50
C GLY A 271 10.06 -13.53 -4.80
N CYS A 272 9.37 -12.79 -5.69
CA CYS A 272 8.93 -13.28 -7.01
C CYS A 272 9.77 -12.71 -8.14
#